data_6c291f77de0cd16d7680ab2082ca3a4b
#
_entry.id   6c291f77de0cd16d7680ab2082ca3a4b
#
_cell.length_a   1.000
_cell.length_b   1.000
_cell.length_c   1.000
_cell.angle_alpha   90.00
_cell.angle_beta   90.00
_cell.angle_gamma   90.00
#
_symmetry.space_group_name_H-M   'P 1'
#
loop_
_entity.id
_entity.type
_entity.pdbx_description
1 polymer ?
#
loop_
_entity_poly.entity_id
_entity_poly.type
_entity_poly.pdbx_seq_one_letter_code
_entity_poly.pdbx_strand_id
1 'polypeptide(L)'
;MQVIVLAGGFGSRLAPWTSHIPKPLLPMLDKTLVERVLDLLPIEEVDKVIIAAGYRVNDIKHYFNNLDLPFEVIVQPEEEPLGTGGAIANCKEFISETFLVINGDLITSVDIGSLIKEHKKSGVLASISLFEVEDPTRFGVVKLTEDNKIIQFQEKPKLEDAFSNLINAGTYVLEPEIFEIMPDGAHSMERDVFTKIAPKGEMLGFEFEGYFVDAGTPPSWLETCRTCFVDNRWSTGTNQKNNWVGINCEIVNTSMTDSFISNNCEINESIISESCILSNSIIKSGSNLKNTLVGENAKIGRNCDLENVIVDYYSIMPDGWKQSGGRYPNQ
;
A
#
# COMPACT_ATOMS: atom_id res chain seq x y z
N MET A 1 6.77 4.22 21.29
CA MET A 1 7.45 4.90 20.17
C MET A 1 6.46 5.55 19.22
N GLN A 2 6.86 6.57 18.47
CA GLN A 2 6.05 7.21 17.44
C GLN A 2 6.24 6.52 16.08
N VAL A 3 5.19 6.53 15.26
CA VAL A 3 5.19 5.97 13.90
C VAL A 3 4.67 7.00 12.91
N ILE A 4 5.36 7.22 11.80
CA ILE A 4 4.89 8.03 10.68
C ILE A 4 4.47 7.09 9.54
N VAL A 5 3.23 7.24 9.07
CA VAL A 5 2.73 6.54 7.88
C VAL A 5 2.64 7.53 6.74
N LEU A 6 3.41 7.30 5.67
CA LEU A 6 3.43 8.17 4.49
C LEU A 6 2.21 7.87 3.60
N ALA A 7 1.25 8.76 3.58
CA ALA A 7 -0.04 8.61 2.90
C ALA A 7 -0.39 9.79 1.97
N GLY A 8 0.59 10.62 1.58
CA GLY A 8 0.39 11.86 0.80
C GLY A 8 0.09 11.66 -0.70
N GLY A 9 0.25 10.46 -1.25
CA GLY A 9 0.13 10.20 -2.68
C GLY A 9 -1.30 10.23 -3.21
N PHE A 10 -1.51 10.82 -4.41
CA PHE A 10 -2.82 10.89 -5.10
C PHE A 10 -3.34 9.53 -5.59
N GLY A 11 -2.49 8.51 -5.75
CA GLY A 11 -2.89 7.20 -6.26
C GLY A 11 -3.41 7.20 -7.70
N SER A 12 -2.94 8.10 -8.55
CA SER A 12 -3.47 8.34 -9.92
C SER A 12 -3.52 7.09 -10.81
N ARG A 13 -2.67 6.10 -10.57
CA ARG A 13 -2.65 4.83 -11.30
C ARG A 13 -3.86 3.95 -11.00
N LEU A 14 -4.49 4.11 -9.82
CA LEU A 14 -5.74 3.44 -9.41
C LEU A 14 -6.99 4.30 -9.69
N ALA A 15 -6.85 5.46 -10.35
CA ALA A 15 -8.01 6.19 -10.82
C ALA A 15 -8.83 5.30 -11.79
N PRO A 16 -10.18 5.42 -11.77
CA PRO A 16 -10.96 6.47 -11.13
C PRO A 16 -11.27 6.26 -9.64
N TRP A 17 -10.96 5.12 -9.04
CA TRP A 17 -11.29 4.82 -7.64
C TRP A 17 -10.77 5.88 -6.67
N THR A 18 -9.53 6.32 -6.88
CA THR A 18 -8.90 7.34 -6.02
C THR A 18 -9.47 8.74 -6.18
N SER A 19 -10.33 8.98 -7.16
CA SER A 19 -11.12 10.21 -7.26
C SER A 19 -12.26 10.25 -6.23
N HIS A 20 -12.77 9.08 -5.81
CA HIS A 20 -13.85 8.94 -4.83
C HIS A 20 -13.33 8.82 -3.40
N ILE A 21 -12.26 8.03 -3.20
CA ILE A 21 -11.71 7.69 -1.89
C ILE A 21 -10.19 7.85 -1.95
N PRO A 22 -9.52 8.47 -0.94
CA PRO A 22 -8.06 8.54 -0.94
C PRO A 22 -7.47 7.13 -0.87
N LYS A 23 -6.35 6.91 -1.57
CA LYS A 23 -5.72 5.58 -1.71
C LYS A 23 -5.59 4.82 -0.38
N PRO A 24 -5.17 5.42 0.74
CA PRO A 24 -5.06 4.71 2.02
C PRO A 24 -6.37 4.09 2.52
N LEU A 25 -7.51 4.65 2.13
CA LEU A 25 -8.84 4.19 2.53
C LEU A 25 -9.50 3.24 1.54
N LEU A 26 -8.84 2.89 0.42
CA LEU A 26 -9.38 1.90 -0.51
C LEU A 26 -9.56 0.55 0.19
N PRO A 27 -10.72 -0.12 0.01
CA PRO A 27 -11.00 -1.41 0.62
C PRO A 27 -10.07 -2.51 0.11
N MET A 28 -9.48 -3.26 1.03
CA MET A 28 -8.63 -4.40 0.77
C MET A 28 -9.09 -5.61 1.61
N LEU A 29 -9.89 -6.48 1.00
CA LEU A 29 -10.66 -7.50 1.70
C LEU A 29 -11.62 -6.84 2.72
N ASP A 30 -11.48 -7.18 4.01
CA ASP A 30 -12.34 -6.71 5.10
C ASP A 30 -11.82 -5.44 5.83
N LYS A 31 -10.69 -4.88 5.41
CA LYS A 31 -10.08 -3.66 5.98
C LYS A 31 -9.74 -2.66 4.87
N THR A 32 -9.31 -1.48 5.24
CA THR A 32 -8.70 -0.53 4.31
C THR A 32 -7.21 -0.83 4.13
N LEU A 33 -6.61 -0.28 3.07
CA LEU A 33 -5.17 -0.42 2.82
C LEU A 33 -4.32 0.07 4.01
N VAL A 34 -4.66 1.23 4.57
CA VAL A 34 -3.92 1.78 5.71
C VAL A 34 -4.04 0.91 6.96
N GLU A 35 -5.21 0.32 7.23
CA GLU A 35 -5.33 -0.63 8.35
C GLU A 35 -4.43 -1.86 8.15
N ARG A 36 -4.28 -2.34 6.89
CA ARG A 36 -3.35 -3.43 6.57
C ARG A 36 -1.90 -3.07 6.85
N VAL A 37 -1.53 -1.81 6.64
CA VAL A 37 -0.21 -1.29 7.03
C VAL A 37 -0.09 -1.22 8.55
N LEU A 38 -1.12 -0.74 9.24
CA LEU A 38 -1.13 -0.68 10.71
C LEU A 38 -1.10 -2.05 11.39
N ASP A 39 -1.63 -3.10 10.75
CA ASP A 39 -1.55 -4.49 11.23
C ASP A 39 -0.10 -5.01 11.36
N LEU A 40 0.89 -4.34 10.77
CA LEU A 40 2.31 -4.68 10.88
C LEU A 40 2.97 -4.14 12.15
N LEU A 41 2.34 -3.19 12.82
CA LEU A 41 2.95 -2.49 13.95
C LEU A 41 3.05 -3.39 15.18
N PRO A 42 4.16 -3.36 15.92
CA PRO A 42 4.26 -3.96 17.24
C PRO A 42 3.45 -3.13 18.25
N ILE A 43 2.15 -3.40 18.32
CA ILE A 43 1.14 -2.57 19.00
C ILE A 43 1.54 -2.21 20.44
N GLU A 44 2.16 -3.12 21.16
CA GLU A 44 2.58 -2.89 22.56
C GLU A 44 3.72 -1.85 22.70
N GLU A 45 4.44 -1.55 21.60
CA GLU A 45 5.54 -0.59 21.58
C GLU A 45 5.13 0.77 20.98
N VAL A 46 3.90 0.88 20.42
CA VAL A 46 3.44 2.07 19.69
C VAL A 46 2.49 2.90 20.55
N ASP A 47 2.86 4.14 20.80
CA ASP A 47 2.05 5.11 21.54
C ASP A 47 1.22 5.99 20.60
N LYS A 48 1.80 6.33 19.45
CA LYS A 48 1.24 7.32 18.54
C LYS A 48 1.57 7.00 17.08
N VAL A 49 0.58 7.13 16.21
CA VAL A 49 0.72 7.03 14.76
C VAL A 49 0.37 8.37 14.11
N ILE A 50 1.27 8.91 13.31
CA ILE A 50 1.08 10.13 12.54
C ILE A 50 0.88 9.76 11.07
N ILE A 51 -0.30 10.03 10.53
CA ILE A 51 -0.62 9.81 9.11
C ILE A 51 -0.27 11.09 8.36
N ALA A 52 0.84 11.11 7.64
CA ALA A 52 1.22 12.23 6.77
C ALA A 52 0.40 12.15 5.47
N ALA A 53 -0.55 13.07 5.28
CA ALA A 53 -1.55 13.01 4.22
C ALA A 53 -1.69 14.33 3.47
N GLY A 54 -1.60 14.28 2.13
CA GLY A 54 -1.75 15.45 1.26
C GLY A 54 -3.07 15.53 0.51
N TYR A 55 -3.72 14.41 0.25
CA TYR A 55 -4.92 14.34 -0.56
C TYR A 55 -6.13 13.88 0.27
N ARG A 56 -7.25 14.64 0.17
CA ARG A 56 -8.52 14.35 0.88
C ARG A 56 -8.32 14.10 2.38
N VAL A 57 -7.51 14.91 3.01
CA VAL A 57 -7.12 14.79 4.43
C VAL A 57 -8.33 14.68 5.36
N ASN A 58 -9.43 15.39 5.07
CA ASN A 58 -10.64 15.36 5.90
C ASN A 58 -11.32 14.00 5.91
N ASP A 59 -11.26 13.25 4.80
CA ASP A 59 -11.82 11.90 4.72
C ASP A 59 -10.99 10.95 5.59
N ILE A 60 -9.66 11.09 5.57
CA ILE A 60 -8.75 10.31 6.41
C ILE A 60 -8.97 10.64 7.89
N LYS A 61 -9.10 11.93 8.24
CA LYS A 61 -9.43 12.35 9.62
C LYS A 61 -10.76 11.78 10.08
N HIS A 62 -11.80 11.89 9.25
CA HIS A 62 -13.11 11.35 9.58
C HIS A 62 -13.07 9.84 9.78
N TYR A 63 -12.32 9.14 8.95
CA TYR A 63 -12.15 7.69 9.05
C TYR A 63 -11.54 7.30 10.40
N PHE A 64 -10.37 7.86 10.75
CA PHE A 64 -9.67 7.51 11.98
C PHE A 64 -10.41 7.95 13.25
N ASN A 65 -11.18 9.02 13.20
CA ASN A 65 -12.00 9.46 14.34
C ASN A 65 -13.12 8.46 14.71
N ASN A 66 -13.45 7.52 13.82
CA ASN A 66 -14.47 6.49 14.04
C ASN A 66 -13.88 5.10 14.30
N LEU A 67 -12.55 4.97 14.33
CA LEU A 67 -11.88 3.72 14.65
C LEU A 67 -11.46 3.69 16.13
N ASP A 68 -11.67 2.54 16.76
CA ASP A 68 -11.11 2.24 18.08
C ASP A 68 -9.75 1.56 17.91
N LEU A 69 -8.68 2.29 18.12
CA LEU A 69 -7.30 1.81 17.95
C LEU A 69 -6.56 1.87 19.28
N PRO A 70 -5.59 0.97 19.52
CA PRO A 70 -4.87 0.89 20.80
C PRO A 70 -3.83 2.00 20.99
N PHE A 71 -3.69 2.93 20.05
CA PHE A 71 -2.76 4.05 20.05
C PHE A 71 -3.44 5.34 19.55
N GLU A 72 -2.86 6.48 19.91
CA GLU A 72 -3.30 7.77 19.39
C GLU A 72 -3.02 7.90 17.89
N VAL A 73 -3.98 8.42 17.10
CA VAL A 73 -3.77 8.72 15.67
C VAL A 73 -3.89 10.22 15.43
N ILE A 74 -2.86 10.80 14.84
CA ILE A 74 -2.82 12.17 14.34
C ILE A 74 -2.78 12.17 12.83
N VAL A 75 -3.63 12.90 12.16
CA VAL A 75 -3.55 13.10 10.71
C VAL A 75 -2.92 14.47 10.46
N GLN A 76 -1.64 14.46 10.05
CA GLN A 76 -0.85 15.63 9.73
C GLN A 76 -1.05 16.01 8.26
N PRO A 77 -1.61 17.17 7.95
CA PRO A 77 -1.85 17.60 6.58
C PRO A 77 -0.56 18.07 5.90
N GLU A 78 -0.44 17.80 4.60
CA GLU A 78 0.49 18.46 3.69
C GLU A 78 -0.30 19.47 2.85
N GLU A 79 -0.01 20.76 2.95
CA GLU A 79 -0.67 21.80 2.15
C GLU A 79 -0.26 21.74 0.69
N GLU A 80 0.99 21.33 0.43
CA GLU A 80 1.56 21.07 -0.89
C GLU A 80 2.33 19.74 -0.84
N PRO A 81 2.58 19.08 -1.99
CA PRO A 81 3.35 17.85 -2.02
C PRO A 81 4.78 18.06 -1.52
N LEU A 82 5.11 17.52 -0.36
CA LEU A 82 6.40 17.70 0.30
C LEU A 82 7.47 16.67 -0.11
N GLY A 83 7.08 15.60 -0.81
CA GLY A 83 7.94 14.44 -1.03
C GLY A 83 8.13 13.61 0.24
N THR A 84 8.82 12.47 0.15
CA THR A 84 8.95 11.53 1.28
C THR A 84 9.68 12.15 2.47
N GLY A 85 10.79 12.85 2.24
CA GLY A 85 11.56 13.51 3.29
C GLY A 85 10.83 14.69 3.91
N GLY A 86 10.24 15.56 3.08
CA GLY A 86 9.48 16.72 3.57
C GLY A 86 8.22 16.33 4.35
N ALA A 87 7.54 15.25 3.97
CA ALA A 87 6.42 14.69 4.72
C ALA A 87 6.84 14.21 6.13
N ILE A 88 8.00 13.53 6.23
CA ILE A 88 8.58 13.13 7.51
C ILE A 88 8.95 14.37 8.33
N ALA A 89 9.62 15.36 7.74
CA ALA A 89 10.02 16.60 8.40
C ALA A 89 8.81 17.40 8.92
N ASN A 90 7.68 17.39 8.21
CA ASN A 90 6.42 18.01 8.62
C ASN A 90 5.78 17.36 9.86
N CYS A 91 6.24 16.16 10.23
CA CYS A 91 5.80 15.47 11.45
C CYS A 91 6.76 15.65 12.64
N LYS A 92 7.84 16.43 12.50
CA LYS A 92 8.93 16.58 13.50
C LYS A 92 8.43 16.94 14.90
N GLU A 93 7.42 17.79 15.01
CA GLU A 93 6.89 18.25 16.31
C GLU A 93 6.28 17.12 17.17
N PHE A 94 5.90 16.00 16.54
CA PHE A 94 5.31 14.83 17.22
C PHE A 94 6.36 13.78 17.61
N ILE A 95 7.63 13.96 17.21
CA ILE A 95 8.69 12.99 17.39
C ILE A 95 9.63 13.41 18.51
N SER A 96 9.86 12.52 19.46
CA SER A 96 10.71 12.78 20.63
C SER A 96 11.76 11.71 20.93
N GLU A 97 11.72 10.60 20.22
CA GLU A 97 12.63 9.45 20.40
C GLU A 97 12.78 8.71 19.07
N THR A 98 13.56 7.62 19.05
CA THR A 98 13.65 6.70 17.91
C THR A 98 12.24 6.39 17.38
N PHE A 99 12.00 6.55 16.09
CA PHE A 99 10.69 6.42 15.49
C PHE A 99 10.69 5.55 14.23
N LEU A 100 9.52 5.03 13.91
CA LEU A 100 9.28 4.21 12.72
C LEU A 100 8.66 5.07 11.60
N VAL A 101 9.05 4.82 10.38
CA VAL A 101 8.39 5.35 9.16
C VAL A 101 8.01 4.19 8.27
N ILE A 102 6.77 4.20 7.78
CA ILE A 102 6.26 3.18 6.86
C ILE A 102 5.56 3.87 5.68
N ASN A 103 5.84 3.41 4.47
CA ASN A 103 5.04 3.81 3.32
C ASN A 103 3.62 3.23 3.44
N GLY A 104 2.61 4.07 3.37
CA GLY A 104 1.20 3.74 3.63
C GLY A 104 0.50 2.93 2.53
N ASP A 105 1.26 2.43 1.57
CA ASP A 105 0.76 1.63 0.46
C ASP A 105 1.50 0.29 0.27
N LEU A 106 2.26 -0.11 1.29
CA LEU A 106 3.04 -1.35 1.29
C LEU A 106 2.36 -2.47 2.06
N ILE A 107 2.36 -3.65 1.47
CA ILE A 107 2.07 -4.90 2.17
C ILE A 107 3.33 -5.76 2.13
N THR A 108 3.82 -6.07 3.32
CA THR A 108 5.13 -6.72 3.49
C THR A 108 5.10 -7.71 4.65
N SER A 109 6.04 -8.64 4.64
CA SER A 109 6.31 -9.59 5.72
C SER A 109 7.48 -9.18 6.63
N VAL A 110 7.95 -7.93 6.54
CA VAL A 110 9.05 -7.45 7.37
C VAL A 110 8.73 -7.58 8.87
N ASP A 111 9.63 -8.18 9.63
CA ASP A 111 9.56 -8.20 11.09
C ASP A 111 10.06 -6.85 11.64
N ILE A 112 9.09 -5.96 11.91
CA ILE A 112 9.37 -4.61 12.43
C ILE A 112 10.02 -4.65 13.81
N GLY A 113 9.62 -5.60 14.67
CA GLY A 113 10.23 -5.76 15.99
C GLY A 113 11.72 -6.10 15.90
N SER A 114 12.09 -7.01 15.00
CA SER A 114 13.49 -7.34 14.74
C SER A 114 14.25 -6.17 14.10
N LEU A 115 13.65 -5.44 13.18
CA LEU A 115 14.25 -4.23 12.59
C LEU A 115 14.55 -3.17 13.66
N ILE A 116 13.61 -2.88 14.56
CA ILE A 116 13.81 -1.94 15.69
C ILE A 116 14.93 -2.41 16.60
N LYS A 117 14.97 -3.69 16.93
CA LYS A 117 15.99 -4.27 17.79
C LYS A 117 17.39 -4.16 17.21
N GLU A 118 17.56 -4.49 15.92
CA GLU A 118 18.86 -4.37 15.26
C GLU A 118 19.28 -2.90 15.09
N HIS A 119 18.33 -1.99 14.82
CA HIS A 119 18.59 -0.56 14.79
C HIS A 119 19.17 -0.07 16.13
N LYS A 120 18.48 -0.32 17.25
CA LYS A 120 18.94 0.07 18.61
C LYS A 120 20.30 -0.50 18.97
N LYS A 121 20.62 -1.69 18.50
CA LYS A 121 21.91 -2.35 18.74
C LYS A 121 23.04 -1.73 17.90
N SER A 122 22.74 -1.28 16.69
CA SER A 122 23.75 -0.77 15.75
C SER A 122 24.22 0.65 16.07
N GLY A 123 23.38 1.47 16.72
CA GLY A 123 23.65 2.88 17.03
C GLY A 123 23.79 3.77 15.79
N VAL A 124 23.22 3.38 14.65
CA VAL A 124 23.20 4.18 13.42
C VAL A 124 22.07 5.19 13.43
N LEU A 125 22.16 6.20 12.56
CA LEU A 125 21.14 7.24 12.42
C LEU A 125 19.85 6.74 11.74
N ALA A 126 19.99 5.77 10.83
CA ALA A 126 18.87 5.19 10.09
C ALA A 126 19.05 3.69 9.83
N SER A 127 17.99 2.92 9.97
CA SER A 127 17.91 1.55 9.48
C SER A 127 16.75 1.42 8.51
N ILE A 128 16.96 0.72 7.40
CA ILE A 128 15.93 0.52 6.39
C ILE A 128 15.72 -0.97 6.09
N SER A 129 14.46 -1.35 5.89
CA SER A 129 14.12 -2.69 5.42
C SER A 129 14.53 -2.87 3.96
N LEU A 130 15.07 -4.05 3.64
CA LEU A 130 15.58 -4.39 2.32
C LEU A 130 14.97 -5.69 1.82
N PHE A 131 14.60 -5.71 0.54
CA PHE A 131 14.03 -6.87 -0.12
C PHE A 131 14.73 -7.11 -1.47
N GLU A 132 14.95 -8.37 -1.83
CA GLU A 132 15.54 -8.70 -3.13
C GLU A 132 14.47 -8.83 -4.21
N VAL A 133 14.67 -8.17 -5.36
CA VAL A 133 13.73 -8.19 -6.49
C VAL A 133 14.46 -8.51 -7.81
N GLU A 134 13.74 -9.01 -8.80
CA GLU A 134 14.30 -9.25 -10.14
C GLU A 134 14.55 -7.93 -10.90
N ASP A 135 13.65 -6.97 -10.82
CA ASP A 135 13.76 -5.66 -11.46
C ASP A 135 13.80 -4.53 -10.42
N PRO A 136 15.00 -3.98 -10.11
CA PRO A 136 15.15 -2.93 -9.10
C PRO A 136 14.88 -1.51 -9.64
N THR A 137 14.61 -1.32 -10.93
CA THR A 137 14.59 0.00 -11.58
C THR A 137 13.54 0.97 -11.02
N ARG A 138 12.54 0.47 -10.32
CA ARG A 138 11.46 1.26 -9.71
C ARG A 138 11.76 1.73 -8.28
N PHE A 139 12.85 1.27 -7.68
CA PHE A 139 13.15 1.43 -6.26
C PHE A 139 14.53 2.03 -6.04
N GLY A 140 14.82 2.40 -4.82
CA GLY A 140 16.18 2.70 -4.38
C GLY A 140 16.96 1.41 -4.17
N VAL A 141 18.18 1.30 -4.71
CA VAL A 141 19.07 0.15 -4.51
C VAL A 141 20.18 0.46 -3.54
N VAL A 142 20.63 -0.54 -2.81
CA VAL A 142 21.66 -0.39 -1.79
C VAL A 142 22.86 -1.33 -2.03
N LYS A 143 24.03 -0.90 -1.53
CA LYS A 143 25.21 -1.74 -1.41
C LYS A 143 25.58 -1.86 0.07
N LEU A 144 25.76 -3.09 0.53
CA LEU A 144 26.06 -3.42 1.91
C LEU A 144 27.54 -3.78 2.12
N THR A 145 28.00 -3.62 3.34
CA THR A 145 29.18 -4.27 3.90
C THR A 145 28.82 -5.64 4.48
N GLU A 146 29.79 -6.43 4.91
CA GLU A 146 29.58 -7.74 5.57
C GLU A 146 28.78 -7.61 6.90
N ASP A 147 28.81 -6.46 7.55
CA ASP A 147 28.08 -6.12 8.78
C ASP A 147 26.78 -5.33 8.50
N ASN A 148 26.22 -5.50 7.31
CA ASN A 148 24.94 -4.92 6.87
C ASN A 148 24.88 -3.38 6.90
N LYS A 149 26.00 -2.68 6.95
CA LYS A 149 26.03 -1.23 6.79
C LYS A 149 25.83 -0.86 5.32
N ILE A 150 24.94 0.09 5.08
CA ILE A 150 24.72 0.64 3.74
C ILE A 150 25.83 1.66 3.45
N ILE A 151 26.63 1.38 2.41
CA ILE A 151 27.74 2.25 1.97
C ILE A 151 27.43 3.00 0.67
N GLN A 152 26.38 2.60 -0.02
CA GLN A 152 25.93 3.28 -1.23
C GLN A 152 24.41 3.12 -1.36
N PHE A 153 23.74 4.20 -1.76
CA PHE A 153 22.32 4.26 -2.06
C PHE A 153 22.12 4.96 -3.41
N GLN A 154 21.29 4.38 -4.28
CA GLN A 154 20.94 4.99 -5.58
C GLN A 154 19.44 4.84 -5.83
N GLU A 155 18.75 5.96 -6.01
CA GLU A 155 17.31 6.00 -6.24
C GLU A 155 16.98 5.77 -7.72
N LYS A 156 16.16 4.74 -8.00
CA LYS A 156 15.62 4.40 -9.32
C LYS A 156 16.66 4.39 -10.42
N PRO A 157 17.65 3.50 -10.33
CA PRO A 157 18.66 3.36 -11.36
C PRO A 157 18.05 2.87 -12.67
N LYS A 158 18.74 3.09 -13.79
CA LYS A 158 18.47 2.30 -14.98
C LYS A 158 18.97 0.88 -14.75
N LEU A 159 18.41 -0.12 -15.45
CA LEU A 159 18.80 -1.52 -15.27
C LEU A 159 20.31 -1.74 -15.47
N GLU A 160 20.90 -1.06 -16.45
CA GLU A 160 22.34 -1.12 -16.76
C GLU A 160 23.23 -0.48 -15.69
N ASP A 161 22.67 0.43 -14.87
CA ASP A 161 23.38 1.16 -13.82
C ASP A 161 23.10 0.59 -12.42
N ALA A 162 22.18 -0.37 -12.30
CA ALA A 162 21.82 -0.98 -11.03
C ALA A 162 22.98 -1.88 -10.54
N PHE A 163 23.54 -1.55 -9.40
CA PHE A 163 24.65 -2.30 -8.81
C PHE A 163 24.18 -3.40 -7.84
N SER A 164 22.90 -3.52 -7.60
CA SER A 164 22.28 -4.47 -6.68
C SER A 164 20.81 -4.70 -7.03
N ASN A 165 20.28 -5.88 -6.70
CA ASN A 165 18.86 -6.20 -6.73
C ASN A 165 18.20 -6.02 -5.35
N LEU A 166 18.98 -5.64 -4.35
CA LEU A 166 18.50 -5.39 -3.00
C LEU A 166 17.96 -3.97 -2.91
N ILE A 167 16.66 -3.86 -2.69
CA ILE A 167 15.92 -2.59 -2.76
C ILE A 167 15.52 -2.08 -1.39
N ASN A 168 15.31 -0.77 -1.29
CA ASN A 168 14.61 -0.11 -0.20
C ASN A 168 13.13 -0.54 -0.20
N ALA A 169 12.73 -1.25 0.85
CA ALA A 169 11.37 -1.78 1.01
C ALA A 169 10.44 -0.85 1.83
N GLY A 170 10.77 0.42 1.99
CA GLY A 170 9.86 1.48 2.46
C GLY A 170 9.45 1.40 3.93
N THR A 171 10.21 0.71 4.78
CA THR A 171 10.06 0.72 6.24
C THR A 171 11.38 1.15 6.87
N TYR A 172 11.35 2.18 7.70
CA TYR A 172 12.54 2.80 8.27
C TYR A 172 12.44 2.92 9.78
N VAL A 173 13.54 2.71 10.50
CA VAL A 173 13.71 3.13 11.89
C VAL A 173 14.75 4.26 11.89
N LEU A 174 14.39 5.41 12.44
CA LEU A 174 15.15 6.63 12.38
C LEU A 174 15.37 7.22 13.77
N GLU A 175 16.55 7.83 13.99
CA GLU A 175 16.80 8.66 15.15
C GLU A 175 16.35 10.12 14.91
N PRO A 176 15.91 10.86 15.94
CA PRO A 176 15.47 12.25 15.79
C PRO A 176 16.50 13.18 15.19
N GLU A 177 17.79 12.89 15.35
CA GLU A 177 18.90 13.65 14.79
C GLU A 177 18.86 13.68 13.25
N ILE A 178 18.09 12.79 12.60
CA ILE A 178 17.86 12.79 11.15
C ILE A 178 17.29 14.13 10.67
N PHE A 179 16.48 14.80 11.48
CA PHE A 179 15.89 16.09 11.15
C PHE A 179 16.92 17.22 10.99
N GLU A 180 18.12 17.09 11.57
CA GLU A 180 19.18 18.09 11.47
C GLU A 180 19.85 18.10 10.09
N ILE A 181 19.74 17.00 9.35
CA ILE A 181 20.34 16.85 8.02
C ILE A 181 19.32 16.91 6.88
N MET A 182 18.05 16.94 7.19
CA MET A 182 16.97 17.12 6.21
C MET A 182 16.99 18.55 5.67
N PRO A 183 16.84 18.75 4.35
CA PRO A 183 16.64 20.07 3.77
C PRO A 183 15.31 20.70 4.22
N ASP A 184 15.22 22.02 4.13
CA ASP A 184 13.94 22.71 4.28
C ASP A 184 13.03 22.48 3.07
N GLY A 185 11.71 22.45 3.30
CA GLY A 185 10.70 22.33 2.26
C GLY A 185 10.58 20.94 1.63
N ALA A 186 10.14 20.90 0.38
CA ALA A 186 9.89 19.65 -0.32
C ALA A 186 11.19 18.93 -0.71
N HIS A 187 11.36 17.68 -0.27
CA HIS A 187 12.53 16.87 -0.60
C HIS A 187 12.23 15.36 -0.48
N SER A 188 13.09 14.54 -1.09
CA SER A 188 13.00 13.08 -1.02
C SER A 188 13.92 12.54 0.07
N MET A 189 13.42 11.66 0.91
CA MET A 189 14.22 10.95 1.88
C MET A 189 15.33 10.16 1.19
N GLU A 190 15.03 9.53 0.09
CA GLU A 190 15.92 8.66 -0.68
C GLU A 190 17.05 9.45 -1.37
N ARG A 191 16.68 10.52 -2.10
CA ARG A 191 17.61 11.29 -2.92
C ARG A 191 18.42 12.30 -2.12
N ASP A 192 17.79 12.93 -1.14
CA ASP A 192 18.35 14.11 -0.49
C ASP A 192 18.93 13.80 0.89
N VAL A 193 18.58 12.67 1.51
CA VAL A 193 19.03 12.26 2.83
C VAL A 193 19.83 10.95 2.75
N PHE A 194 19.23 9.83 2.33
CA PHE A 194 19.91 8.53 2.34
C PHE A 194 21.19 8.49 1.49
N THR A 195 21.19 9.13 0.33
CA THR A 195 22.42 9.25 -0.50
C THR A 195 23.57 9.97 0.21
N LYS A 196 23.27 10.83 1.19
CA LYS A 196 24.29 11.61 1.92
C LYS A 196 24.82 10.88 3.14
N ILE A 197 23.99 10.08 3.82
CA ILE A 197 24.39 9.38 5.06
C ILE A 197 24.90 7.97 4.82
N ALA A 198 24.50 7.31 3.74
CA ALA A 198 24.98 5.98 3.38
C ALA A 198 26.53 5.92 3.29
N PRO A 199 27.23 6.83 2.54
CA PRO A 199 28.68 6.79 2.46
C PRO A 199 29.42 7.06 3.79
N LYS A 200 28.72 7.57 4.80
CA LYS A 200 29.28 7.83 6.13
C LYS A 200 29.20 6.61 7.06
N GLY A 201 28.53 5.53 6.63
CA GLY A 201 28.30 4.35 7.46
C GLY A 201 27.23 4.57 8.56
N GLU A 202 26.37 5.58 8.41
CA GLU A 202 25.32 5.96 9.35
C GLU A 202 23.98 5.27 9.06
N MET A 203 23.99 4.26 8.18
CA MET A 203 22.81 3.48 7.82
C MET A 203 23.05 1.98 7.94
N LEU A 204 22.02 1.27 8.42
CA LEU A 204 21.94 -0.20 8.46
C LEU A 204 20.86 -0.70 7.49
N GLY A 205 21.18 -1.77 6.76
CA GLY A 205 20.21 -2.55 6.00
C GLY A 205 19.68 -3.73 6.82
N PHE A 206 18.39 -3.94 6.79
CA PHE A 206 17.71 -5.09 7.39
C PHE A 206 17.05 -5.89 6.28
N GLU A 207 17.69 -6.96 5.84
CA GLU A 207 17.16 -7.86 4.83
C GLU A 207 16.09 -8.77 5.44
N PHE A 208 15.02 -9.00 4.69
CA PHE A 208 13.96 -9.93 5.07
C PHE A 208 13.51 -10.77 3.88
N GLU A 209 12.95 -11.92 4.18
CA GLU A 209 12.37 -12.85 3.21
C GLU A 209 10.84 -12.82 3.28
N GLY A 210 10.18 -13.41 2.26
CA GLY A 210 8.73 -13.51 2.20
C GLY A 210 8.14 -12.67 1.07
N TYR A 211 7.38 -11.62 1.38
CA TYR A 211 6.73 -10.80 0.37
C TYR A 211 6.89 -9.30 0.62
N PHE A 212 6.92 -8.58 -0.49
CA PHE A 212 6.91 -7.12 -0.58
C PHE A 212 6.06 -6.71 -1.78
N VAL A 213 4.93 -6.03 -1.54
CA VAL A 213 4.01 -5.59 -2.60
C VAL A 213 3.64 -4.12 -2.40
N ASP A 214 3.92 -3.29 -3.42
CA ASP A 214 3.44 -1.90 -3.52
C ASP A 214 2.07 -1.89 -4.19
N ALA A 215 1.01 -1.61 -3.44
CA ALA A 215 -0.38 -1.55 -3.90
C ALA A 215 -0.67 -0.31 -4.78
N GLY A 216 0.24 0.06 -5.67
CA GLY A 216 0.18 1.30 -6.45
C GLY A 216 -0.47 1.18 -7.83
N THR A 217 -0.67 -0.02 -8.36
CA THR A 217 -1.23 -0.25 -9.70
C THR A 217 -2.33 -1.30 -9.66
N PRO A 218 -3.23 -1.39 -10.67
CA PRO A 218 -4.26 -2.42 -10.71
C PRO A 218 -3.73 -3.86 -10.57
N PRO A 219 -2.68 -4.29 -11.29
CA PRO A 219 -2.10 -5.62 -11.09
C PRO A 219 -1.54 -5.83 -9.69
N SER A 220 -0.78 -4.86 -9.16
CA SER A 220 -0.24 -4.97 -7.80
C SER A 220 -1.31 -4.87 -6.73
N TRP A 221 -2.45 -4.21 -6.99
CA TRP A 221 -3.61 -4.22 -6.11
C TRP A 221 -4.19 -5.63 -5.95
N LEU A 222 -4.39 -6.34 -7.06
CA LEU A 222 -4.86 -7.73 -7.05
C LEU A 222 -3.87 -8.67 -6.37
N GLU A 223 -2.58 -8.48 -6.63
CA GLU A 223 -1.51 -9.21 -5.95
C GLU A 223 -1.53 -8.96 -4.44
N THR A 224 -1.73 -7.72 -4.03
CA THR A 224 -1.86 -7.36 -2.61
C THR A 224 -3.06 -8.04 -1.96
N CYS A 225 -4.22 -8.05 -2.62
CA CYS A 225 -5.40 -8.78 -2.14
C CYS A 225 -5.10 -10.28 -1.99
N ARG A 226 -4.42 -10.87 -2.99
CA ARG A 226 -4.02 -12.29 -2.96
C ARG A 226 -3.06 -12.57 -1.80
N THR A 227 -2.05 -11.74 -1.62
CA THR A 227 -1.08 -11.85 -0.53
C THR A 227 -1.78 -11.79 0.84
N CYS A 228 -2.65 -10.80 1.06
CA CYS A 228 -3.43 -10.69 2.30
C CYS A 228 -4.35 -11.91 2.51
N PHE A 229 -4.92 -12.46 1.45
CA PHE A 229 -5.80 -13.62 1.52
C PHE A 229 -5.02 -14.90 1.88
N VAL A 230 -3.92 -15.17 1.19
CA VAL A 230 -3.08 -16.37 1.39
C VAL A 230 -2.43 -16.34 2.78
N ASP A 231 -1.99 -15.19 3.23
CA ASP A 231 -1.36 -14.99 4.54
C ASP A 231 -2.38 -14.89 5.69
N ASN A 232 -3.66 -15.15 5.40
CA ASN A 232 -4.77 -15.10 6.37
C ASN A 232 -4.88 -13.76 7.12
N ARG A 233 -4.54 -12.66 6.47
CA ARG A 233 -4.64 -11.31 7.03
C ARG A 233 -6.05 -10.74 6.85
N TRP A 234 -7.06 -11.51 7.23
CA TRP A 234 -8.48 -11.13 7.20
C TRP A 234 -9.22 -11.81 8.35
N SER A 235 -10.26 -11.17 8.86
CA SER A 235 -11.03 -11.63 10.02
C SER A 235 -12.50 -11.86 9.71
N THR A 236 -13.04 -11.25 8.65
CA THR A 236 -14.42 -11.43 8.21
C THR A 236 -14.47 -11.88 6.75
N GLY A 237 -15.61 -12.46 6.33
CA GLY A 237 -15.75 -13.09 5.02
C GLY A 237 -15.48 -14.60 5.06
N THR A 238 -15.38 -15.22 3.90
CA THR A 238 -15.20 -16.67 3.75
C THR A 238 -14.23 -16.99 2.61
N ASN A 239 -13.47 -18.08 2.78
CA ASN A 239 -12.74 -18.70 1.68
C ASN A 239 -13.67 -19.63 0.91
N GLN A 240 -13.96 -19.30 -0.36
CA GLN A 240 -14.72 -20.13 -1.27
C GLN A 240 -13.83 -20.61 -2.43
N LYS A 241 -13.24 -21.81 -2.30
CA LYS A 241 -12.37 -22.41 -3.32
C LYS A 241 -11.24 -21.46 -3.78
N ASN A 242 -10.47 -20.97 -2.83
CA ASN A 242 -9.39 -20.00 -3.06
C ASN A 242 -9.83 -18.60 -3.55
N ASN A 243 -11.08 -18.24 -3.29
CA ASN A 243 -11.55 -16.87 -3.47
C ASN A 243 -11.97 -16.31 -2.10
N TRP A 244 -11.72 -15.03 -1.86
CA TRP A 244 -12.28 -14.38 -0.69
C TRP A 244 -13.64 -13.78 -1.02
N VAL A 245 -14.65 -14.09 -0.20
CA VAL A 245 -16.01 -13.57 -0.32
C VAL A 245 -16.42 -12.95 0.99
N GLY A 246 -16.78 -11.68 0.95
CA GLY A 246 -17.30 -10.90 2.06
C GLY A 246 -18.67 -11.37 2.52
N ILE A 247 -19.24 -10.65 3.47
CA ILE A 247 -20.55 -10.98 4.05
C ILE A 247 -21.71 -10.55 3.16
N ASN A 248 -22.85 -11.26 3.30
CA ASN A 248 -24.11 -10.96 2.60
C ASN A 248 -24.00 -10.94 1.06
N CYS A 249 -23.12 -11.75 0.48
CA CYS A 249 -23.03 -11.89 -0.97
C CYS A 249 -23.98 -12.97 -1.49
N GLU A 250 -24.67 -12.68 -2.59
CA GLU A 250 -25.47 -13.65 -3.34
C GLU A 250 -24.74 -14.01 -4.64
N ILE A 251 -24.18 -15.23 -4.68
CA ILE A 251 -23.37 -15.71 -5.82
C ILE A 251 -24.01 -16.99 -6.34
N VAL A 252 -24.63 -16.90 -7.52
CA VAL A 252 -25.44 -18.00 -8.10
C VAL A 252 -24.83 -18.46 -9.41
N ASN A 253 -24.59 -19.78 -9.57
CA ASN A 253 -24.11 -20.41 -10.80
C ASN A 253 -22.89 -19.72 -11.43
N THR A 254 -22.02 -19.16 -10.60
CA THR A 254 -20.85 -18.37 -11.02
C THR A 254 -19.56 -19.15 -10.80
N SER A 255 -18.68 -19.14 -11.80
CA SER A 255 -17.32 -19.67 -11.68
C SER A 255 -16.37 -18.56 -11.22
N MET A 256 -15.63 -18.81 -10.16
CA MET A 256 -14.64 -17.86 -9.64
C MET A 256 -13.26 -18.49 -9.53
N THR A 257 -12.23 -17.73 -9.86
CA THR A 257 -10.81 -18.13 -9.72
C THR A 257 -9.99 -16.92 -9.27
N ASP A 258 -9.23 -17.06 -8.19
CA ASP A 258 -8.32 -16.03 -7.65
C ASP A 258 -8.98 -14.64 -7.55
N SER A 259 -10.19 -14.58 -7.03
CA SER A 259 -11.02 -13.38 -7.02
C SER A 259 -11.45 -12.96 -5.62
N PHE A 260 -11.66 -11.66 -5.45
CA PHE A 260 -11.95 -11.03 -4.16
C PHE A 260 -13.25 -10.23 -4.28
N ILE A 261 -14.29 -10.72 -3.59
CA ILE A 261 -15.64 -10.16 -3.65
C ILE A 261 -15.95 -9.51 -2.32
N SER A 262 -16.12 -8.21 -2.29
CA SER A 262 -16.48 -7.47 -1.07
C SER A 262 -17.96 -7.67 -0.68
N ASN A 263 -18.39 -7.03 0.40
CA ASN A 263 -19.70 -7.25 1.02
C ASN A 263 -20.89 -6.88 0.13
N ASN A 264 -22.03 -7.55 0.34
CA ASN A 264 -23.32 -7.24 -0.27
C ASN A 264 -23.33 -7.27 -1.80
N CYS A 265 -22.50 -8.10 -2.44
CA CYS A 265 -22.47 -8.23 -3.90
C CYS A 265 -23.46 -9.26 -4.40
N GLU A 266 -24.04 -9.00 -5.58
CA GLU A 266 -24.91 -9.93 -6.30
C GLU A 266 -24.24 -10.34 -7.61
N ILE A 267 -23.95 -11.64 -7.79
CA ILE A 267 -23.25 -12.16 -8.99
C ILE A 267 -24.01 -13.38 -9.52
N ASN A 268 -24.49 -13.30 -10.74
CA ASN A 268 -25.33 -14.33 -11.33
C ASN A 268 -24.73 -14.88 -12.63
N GLU A 269 -24.64 -16.23 -12.75
CA GLU A 269 -24.34 -16.97 -13.98
C GLU A 269 -23.16 -16.38 -14.78
N SER A 270 -22.05 -16.07 -14.09
CA SER A 270 -20.92 -15.30 -14.63
C SER A 270 -19.60 -16.05 -14.44
N ILE A 271 -18.56 -15.57 -15.09
CA ILE A 271 -17.18 -16.04 -14.91
C ILE A 271 -16.35 -14.88 -14.37
N ILE A 272 -15.74 -15.05 -13.22
CA ILE A 272 -14.92 -14.05 -12.56
C ILE A 272 -13.54 -14.65 -12.29
N SER A 273 -12.50 -14.08 -12.89
CA SER A 273 -11.12 -14.55 -12.70
C SER A 273 -10.19 -13.38 -12.41
N GLU A 274 -9.27 -13.58 -11.45
CA GLU A 274 -8.23 -12.63 -11.11
C GLU A 274 -8.78 -11.19 -10.93
N SER A 275 -9.94 -11.05 -10.26
CA SER A 275 -10.69 -9.81 -10.22
C SER A 275 -11.05 -9.39 -8.80
N CYS A 276 -11.17 -8.09 -8.58
CA CYS A 276 -11.65 -7.52 -7.33
C CYS A 276 -12.97 -6.77 -7.57
N ILE A 277 -14.02 -7.16 -6.84
CA ILE A 277 -15.33 -6.55 -6.92
C ILE A 277 -15.66 -5.93 -5.56
N LEU A 278 -15.77 -4.61 -5.52
CA LEU A 278 -16.05 -3.88 -4.30
C LEU A 278 -17.54 -3.95 -3.92
N SER A 279 -17.82 -3.54 -2.69
CA SER A 279 -19.12 -3.73 -2.02
C SER A 279 -20.32 -3.20 -2.81
N ASN A 280 -21.48 -3.81 -2.59
CA ASN A 280 -22.77 -3.43 -3.16
C ASN A 280 -22.83 -3.48 -4.70
N SER A 281 -21.90 -4.18 -5.35
CA SER A 281 -21.86 -4.29 -6.81
C SER A 281 -22.72 -5.42 -7.33
N ILE A 282 -23.25 -5.25 -8.53
CA ILE A 282 -24.13 -6.22 -9.19
C ILE A 282 -23.51 -6.65 -10.52
N ILE A 283 -23.31 -7.96 -10.70
CA ILE A 283 -22.85 -8.55 -11.97
C ILE A 283 -23.97 -9.44 -12.51
N LYS A 284 -24.59 -9.00 -13.63
CA LYS A 284 -25.69 -9.73 -14.27
C LYS A 284 -25.19 -10.88 -15.11
N SER A 285 -26.10 -11.83 -15.38
CA SER A 285 -25.85 -13.12 -16.02
C SER A 285 -25.12 -13.03 -17.37
N GLY A 286 -24.28 -14.04 -17.63
CA GLY A 286 -23.52 -14.21 -18.86
C GLY A 286 -22.26 -13.34 -18.96
N SER A 287 -21.91 -12.62 -17.90
CA SER A 287 -20.75 -11.73 -17.94
C SER A 287 -19.45 -12.46 -17.60
N ASN A 288 -18.37 -12.05 -18.25
CA ASN A 288 -17.02 -12.56 -18.06
C ASN A 288 -16.09 -11.40 -17.66
N LEU A 289 -15.51 -11.50 -16.48
CA LEU A 289 -14.56 -10.50 -15.94
C LEU A 289 -13.22 -11.18 -15.66
N LYS A 290 -12.17 -10.65 -16.26
CA LYS A 290 -10.80 -11.14 -16.06
C LYS A 290 -9.87 -9.98 -15.74
N ASN A 291 -9.04 -10.14 -14.70
CA ASN A 291 -8.08 -9.12 -14.24
C ASN A 291 -8.71 -7.71 -14.15
N THR A 292 -9.92 -7.66 -13.59
CA THR A 292 -10.78 -6.47 -13.61
C THR A 292 -11.05 -5.99 -12.19
N LEU A 293 -10.96 -4.67 -12.00
CA LEU A 293 -11.31 -3.99 -10.75
C LEU A 293 -12.69 -3.34 -10.90
N VAL A 294 -13.65 -3.73 -10.09
CA VAL A 294 -15.02 -3.18 -10.11
C VAL A 294 -15.24 -2.32 -8.86
N GLY A 295 -15.52 -1.04 -9.07
CA GLY A 295 -15.77 -0.06 -8.02
C GLY A 295 -17.09 -0.32 -7.27
N GLU A 296 -17.18 0.24 -6.08
CA GLU A 296 -18.33 0.08 -5.20
C GLU A 296 -19.62 0.61 -5.84
N ASN A 297 -20.76 -0.08 -5.59
CA ASN A 297 -22.07 0.23 -6.16
C ASN A 297 -22.15 0.17 -7.71
N ALA A 298 -21.15 -0.42 -8.37
CA ALA A 298 -21.20 -0.58 -9.83
C ALA A 298 -22.19 -1.68 -10.24
N LYS A 299 -22.79 -1.49 -11.42
CA LYS A 299 -23.74 -2.45 -12.02
C LYS A 299 -23.27 -2.85 -13.40
N ILE A 300 -22.84 -4.08 -13.55
CA ILE A 300 -22.42 -4.66 -14.83
C ILE A 300 -23.62 -5.32 -15.47
N GLY A 301 -23.92 -4.95 -16.74
CA GLY A 301 -25.00 -5.50 -17.52
C GLY A 301 -24.87 -6.99 -17.82
N ARG A 302 -25.80 -7.57 -18.59
CA ARG A 302 -25.74 -8.96 -19.04
C ARG A 302 -24.75 -9.13 -20.18
N ASN A 303 -24.13 -10.31 -20.27
CA ASN A 303 -23.23 -10.68 -21.38
C ASN A 303 -22.10 -9.67 -21.63
N CYS A 304 -21.61 -9.01 -20.59
CA CYS A 304 -20.44 -8.15 -20.67
C CYS A 304 -19.16 -8.98 -20.70
N ASP A 305 -18.13 -8.49 -21.41
CA ASP A 305 -16.81 -9.14 -21.50
C ASP A 305 -15.71 -8.13 -21.21
N LEU A 306 -15.09 -8.24 -20.04
CA LEU A 306 -14.14 -7.28 -19.50
C LEU A 306 -12.80 -7.94 -19.21
N GLU A 307 -11.73 -7.41 -19.74
CA GLU A 307 -10.36 -7.84 -19.44
C GLU A 307 -9.44 -6.64 -19.17
N ASN A 308 -8.73 -6.64 -18.03
CA ASN A 308 -7.82 -5.56 -17.61
C ASN A 308 -8.50 -4.18 -17.48
N VAL A 309 -9.74 -4.13 -16.99
CA VAL A 309 -10.56 -2.90 -16.91
C VAL A 309 -10.66 -2.45 -15.46
N ILE A 310 -10.62 -1.13 -15.24
CA ILE A 310 -11.04 -0.52 -13.97
C ILE A 310 -12.43 0.09 -14.19
N VAL A 311 -13.44 -0.48 -13.54
CA VAL A 311 -14.80 0.06 -13.53
C VAL A 311 -14.94 1.01 -12.37
N ASP A 312 -15.43 2.23 -12.64
CA ASP A 312 -15.61 3.26 -11.62
C ASP A 312 -16.74 2.96 -10.65
N TYR A 313 -16.71 3.61 -9.51
CA TYR A 313 -17.76 3.61 -8.49
C TYR A 313 -19.08 4.07 -9.12
N TYR A 314 -20.19 3.49 -8.69
CA TYR A 314 -21.55 3.83 -9.14
C TYR A 314 -21.80 3.69 -10.64
N SER A 315 -20.88 3.13 -11.40
CA SER A 315 -21.02 2.95 -12.85
C SER A 315 -22.15 2.01 -13.20
N ILE A 316 -22.90 2.33 -14.26
CA ILE A 316 -23.91 1.45 -14.84
C ILE A 316 -23.47 1.07 -16.25
N MET A 317 -23.06 -0.17 -16.42
CA MET A 317 -22.62 -0.70 -17.70
C MET A 317 -23.78 -1.36 -18.44
N PRO A 318 -24.03 -1.02 -19.72
CA PRO A 318 -25.13 -1.62 -20.50
C PRO A 318 -24.86 -3.09 -20.81
N ASP A 319 -25.94 -3.83 -21.11
CA ASP A 319 -25.85 -5.22 -21.54
C ASP A 319 -24.99 -5.35 -22.82
N GLY A 320 -24.19 -6.40 -22.88
CA GLY A 320 -23.36 -6.73 -24.05
C GLY A 320 -22.09 -5.88 -24.21
N TRP A 321 -21.71 -5.06 -23.22
CA TRP A 321 -20.50 -4.26 -23.29
C TRP A 321 -19.25 -5.12 -23.31
N LYS A 322 -18.31 -4.76 -24.21
CA LYS A 322 -17.03 -5.46 -24.32
C LYS A 322 -15.88 -4.45 -24.26
N GLN A 323 -14.89 -4.73 -23.42
CA GLN A 323 -13.72 -3.84 -23.28
C GLN A 323 -12.50 -4.64 -22.82
N SER A 324 -11.36 -4.35 -23.45
CA SER A 324 -10.05 -4.83 -23.02
C SER A 324 -9.16 -3.65 -22.72
N GLY A 325 -8.71 -3.55 -21.48
CA GLY A 325 -7.89 -2.47 -20.95
C GLY A 325 -8.66 -1.18 -20.66
N GLY A 326 -7.98 -0.30 -19.91
CA GLY A 326 -8.46 1.04 -19.63
C GLY A 326 -9.49 1.14 -18.50
N ARG A 327 -10.32 2.16 -18.56
CA ARG A 327 -11.27 2.55 -17.51
C ARG A 327 -12.68 2.63 -18.05
N TYR A 328 -13.67 2.32 -17.22
CA TYR A 328 -15.09 2.50 -17.56
C TYR A 328 -15.78 3.35 -16.48
N PRO A 329 -16.59 4.39 -16.83
CA PRO A 329 -16.73 4.92 -18.20
C PRO A 329 -15.39 5.50 -18.72
N ASN A 330 -15.25 5.49 -20.04
CA ASN A 330 -14.08 6.10 -20.67
C ASN A 330 -14.08 7.61 -20.37
N GLN A 331 -13.06 8.07 -19.68
CA GLN A 331 -12.80 9.50 -19.42
C GLN A 331 -11.79 10.02 -20.42
#